data_e755f952e3c600e5c4ea4add2c0715dc
#
_entry.id   e755f952e3c600e5c4ea4add2c0715dc
#
_cell.length_a   1.000
_cell.length_b   1.000
_cell.length_c   1.000
_cell.angle_alpha   90.00
_cell.angle_beta   90.00
_cell.angle_gamma   90.00
#
_symmetry.space_group_name_H-M   'P 1'
#
loop_
_entity.id
_entity.type
_entity.pdbx_description
1 polymer ?
#
loop_
_entity_poly.entity_id
_entity_poly.type
_entity_poly.pdbx_seq_one_letter_code
_entity_poly.pdbx_strand_id
1 'polypeptide(L)'
;MSAPATLYDAFFATLTAELGVRHNAFDTVSLFTLGLARWLPVAALAPFLGGRLVPAVVRIGFGFLFALVLLPSLSAAAPVPLAFSTPVWWALVLKELAIGVTLGFAAALPFFAAEMAGQAIDAARGTTVANLIVPQTRLQSSILGDFYHQLFIVLYFLGGGHRFFLEAALDANRLLPPLVPGLRLGLAAYSFIEQTAMMFSIALRIIAPALVVVILLDVVLGVANRMAPQLDVFFMSLPLKSALSALVIGLSAYGLIDVANEYFEGHHRWFLATTERIAIETGTATK
;
A
#
# COMPACT_ATOMS: atom_id res chain seq x y z
N MET A 1 16.74 -47.88 16.39
CA MET A 1 16.47 -47.20 17.68
C MET A 1 16.32 -45.71 17.36
N SER A 2 15.08 -45.24 17.24
CA SER A 2 14.79 -43.81 17.08
C SER A 2 15.08 -43.11 18.40
N ALA A 3 15.87 -42.03 18.36
CA ALA A 3 16.06 -41.17 19.53
C ALA A 3 14.69 -40.75 20.09
N PRO A 4 14.51 -40.70 21.42
CA PRO A 4 13.24 -40.27 21.98
C PRO A 4 12.94 -38.84 21.47
N ALA A 5 11.75 -38.64 20.90
CA ALA A 5 11.30 -37.34 20.47
C ALA A 5 11.42 -36.37 21.64
N THR A 6 12.16 -35.30 21.44
CA THR A 6 12.33 -34.29 22.49
C THR A 6 10.98 -33.59 22.70
N LEU A 7 10.75 -33.01 23.88
CA LEU A 7 9.54 -32.20 24.16
C LEU A 7 9.32 -31.14 23.09
N TYR A 8 10.39 -30.69 22.50
CA TYR A 8 10.43 -29.75 21.38
C TYR A 8 9.82 -30.35 20.10
N ASP A 9 10.20 -31.59 19.74
CA ASP A 9 9.67 -32.29 18.56
C ASP A 9 8.16 -32.58 18.70
N ALA A 10 7.72 -32.97 19.91
CA ALA A 10 6.32 -33.20 20.21
C ALA A 10 5.48 -31.88 20.12
N PHE A 11 6.02 -30.79 20.65
CA PHE A 11 5.37 -29.47 20.56
C PHE A 11 5.25 -29.00 19.11
N PHE A 12 6.32 -29.10 18.32
CA PHE A 12 6.29 -28.73 16.91
C PHE A 12 5.39 -29.66 16.09
N ALA A 13 5.35 -30.93 16.36
CA ALA A 13 4.48 -31.89 15.69
C ALA A 13 2.98 -31.57 15.94
N THR A 14 2.62 -31.20 17.16
CA THR A 14 1.25 -30.76 17.48
C THR A 14 0.90 -29.44 16.82
N LEU A 15 1.78 -28.47 16.88
CA LEU A 15 1.58 -27.14 16.29
C LEU A 15 1.47 -27.21 14.75
N THR A 16 2.29 -28.03 14.11
CA THR A 16 2.22 -28.23 12.65
C THR A 16 0.97 -29.01 12.23
N ALA A 17 0.51 -29.96 13.04
CA ALA A 17 -0.71 -30.71 12.81
C ALA A 17 -1.95 -29.80 12.91
N GLU A 18 -2.02 -28.96 13.94
CA GLU A 18 -3.10 -27.98 14.12
C GLU A 18 -3.14 -26.93 13.01
N LEU A 19 -1.97 -26.51 12.52
CA LEU A 19 -1.84 -25.58 11.39
C LEU A 19 -2.02 -26.25 10.02
N GLY A 20 -2.19 -27.58 9.94
CA GLY A 20 -2.30 -28.32 8.69
C GLY A 20 -1.02 -28.32 7.84
N VAL A 21 0.14 -28.14 8.46
CA VAL A 21 1.45 -28.09 7.81
C VAL A 21 2.05 -29.49 7.73
N ARG A 22 2.50 -29.91 6.52
CA ARG A 22 3.02 -31.27 6.26
C ARG A 22 4.55 -31.37 6.35
N HIS A 23 5.23 -30.39 6.91
CA HIS A 23 6.68 -30.27 6.94
C HIS A 23 7.28 -30.55 8.30
N ASN A 24 8.58 -30.94 8.33
CA ASN A 24 9.37 -31.05 9.55
C ASN A 24 9.51 -29.70 10.23
N ALA A 25 9.90 -29.68 11.52
CA ALA A 25 10.11 -28.45 12.26
C ALA A 25 11.07 -27.47 11.56
N PHE A 26 12.19 -27.96 11.02
CA PHE A 26 13.16 -27.15 10.29
C PHE A 26 12.56 -26.55 9.00
N ASP A 27 11.86 -27.34 8.21
CA ASP A 27 11.21 -26.90 6.98
C ASP A 27 10.11 -25.91 7.28
N THR A 28 9.33 -26.12 8.34
CA THR A 28 8.28 -25.22 8.80
C THR A 28 8.84 -23.86 9.20
N VAL A 29 9.93 -23.82 9.97
CA VAL A 29 10.60 -22.56 10.35
C VAL A 29 11.16 -21.84 9.11
N SER A 30 11.72 -22.60 8.17
CA SER A 30 12.25 -22.02 6.93
C SER A 30 11.14 -21.39 6.08
N LEU A 31 10.01 -22.08 5.89
CA LEU A 31 8.84 -21.55 5.19
C LEU A 31 8.23 -20.34 5.89
N PHE A 32 8.14 -20.40 7.22
CA PHE A 32 7.67 -19.28 8.02
C PHE A 32 8.57 -18.04 7.84
N THR A 33 9.89 -18.22 7.81
CA THR A 33 10.85 -17.12 7.58
C THR A 33 10.69 -16.52 6.18
N LEU A 34 10.46 -17.35 5.15
CA LEU A 34 10.15 -16.86 3.80
C LEU A 34 8.81 -16.11 3.77
N GLY A 35 7.80 -16.63 4.48
CA GLY A 35 6.53 -15.93 4.68
C GLY A 35 6.69 -14.58 5.37
N LEU A 36 7.51 -14.50 6.42
CA LEU A 36 7.84 -13.23 7.08
C LEU A 36 8.53 -12.26 6.13
N ALA A 37 9.50 -12.72 5.34
CA ALA A 37 10.20 -11.88 4.37
C ALA A 37 9.23 -11.26 3.35
N ARG A 38 8.14 -11.97 2.97
CA ARG A 38 7.09 -11.46 2.08
C ARG A 38 6.10 -10.54 2.79
N TRP A 39 5.54 -10.95 3.92
CA TRP A 39 4.40 -10.26 4.53
C TRP A 39 4.78 -9.14 5.48
N LEU A 40 5.99 -9.12 6.02
CA LEU A 40 6.48 -8.02 6.85
C LEU A 40 6.57 -6.69 6.09
N PRO A 41 7.14 -6.62 4.87
CA PRO A 41 7.11 -5.39 4.07
C PRO A 41 5.70 -4.94 3.71
N VAL A 42 4.79 -5.89 3.41
CA VAL A 42 3.39 -5.58 3.14
C VAL A 42 2.75 -4.90 4.35
N ALA A 43 2.91 -5.49 5.54
CA ALA A 43 2.37 -4.91 6.77
C ALA A 43 3.00 -3.56 7.14
N ALA A 44 4.27 -3.34 6.77
CA ALA A 44 4.96 -2.09 7.02
C ALA A 44 4.51 -0.97 6.07
N LEU A 45 4.20 -1.30 4.81
CA LEU A 45 3.84 -0.34 3.77
C LEU A 45 2.34 -0.06 3.68
N ALA A 46 1.48 -1.05 4.00
CA ALA A 46 0.03 -0.91 3.89
C ALA A 46 -0.54 0.05 4.95
N PRO A 47 -1.11 1.22 4.55
CA PRO A 47 -1.56 2.23 5.51
C PRO A 47 -2.75 1.78 6.36
N PHE A 48 -3.61 0.92 5.83
CA PHE A 48 -4.77 0.39 6.55
C PHE A 48 -4.40 -0.59 7.68
N LEU A 49 -3.17 -1.08 7.73
CA LEU A 49 -2.64 -1.86 8.85
C LEU A 49 -2.02 -0.98 9.95
N GLY A 50 -2.26 0.33 9.89
CA GLY A 50 -1.93 1.26 10.95
C GLY A 50 -1.12 2.49 10.55
N GLY A 51 -0.55 2.53 9.36
CA GLY A 51 0.15 3.70 8.82
C GLY A 51 1.15 4.34 9.80
N ARG A 52 1.15 5.67 9.86
CA ARG A 52 2.03 6.47 10.75
C ARG A 52 1.58 6.49 12.21
N LEU A 53 0.30 6.17 12.49
CA LEU A 53 -0.31 6.28 13.81
C LEU A 53 -0.02 5.07 14.72
N VAL A 54 0.25 3.91 14.10
CA VAL A 54 0.47 2.66 14.83
C VAL A 54 1.96 2.43 15.08
N PRO A 55 2.37 2.10 16.33
CA PRO A 55 3.75 1.77 16.65
C PRO A 55 4.31 0.65 15.78
N ALA A 56 5.61 0.75 15.45
CA ALA A 56 6.29 -0.25 14.59
C ALA A 56 6.13 -1.70 15.10
N VAL A 57 6.12 -1.89 16.43
CA VAL A 57 5.94 -3.21 17.07
C VAL A 57 4.61 -3.86 16.67
N VAL A 58 3.53 -3.08 16.61
CA VAL A 58 2.20 -3.60 16.23
C VAL A 58 2.18 -3.96 14.74
N ARG A 59 2.80 -3.15 13.88
CA ARG A 59 2.94 -3.45 12.44
C ARG A 59 3.75 -4.72 12.20
N ILE A 60 4.83 -4.92 12.94
CA ILE A 60 5.60 -6.16 12.93
C ILE A 60 4.73 -7.34 13.37
N GLY A 61 3.90 -7.15 14.41
CA GLY A 61 2.93 -8.15 14.87
C GLY A 61 1.94 -8.55 13.79
N PHE A 62 1.43 -7.60 13.00
CA PHE A 62 0.59 -7.92 11.84
C PHE A 62 1.34 -8.73 10.77
N GLY A 63 2.57 -8.36 10.42
CA GLY A 63 3.40 -9.13 9.48
C GLY A 63 3.63 -10.57 9.96
N PHE A 64 3.90 -10.74 11.26
CA PHE A 64 4.04 -12.07 11.89
C PHE A 64 2.73 -12.86 11.84
N LEU A 65 1.60 -12.23 12.18
CA LEU A 65 0.28 -12.87 12.14
C LEU A 65 -0.08 -13.31 10.71
N PHE A 66 0.15 -12.47 9.71
CA PHE A 66 -0.07 -12.83 8.30
C PHE A 66 0.80 -13.99 7.86
N ALA A 67 2.08 -13.98 8.21
CA ALA A 67 2.97 -15.10 7.89
C ALA A 67 2.50 -16.40 8.54
N LEU A 68 1.97 -16.33 9.77
CA LEU A 68 1.45 -17.49 10.48
C LEU A 68 0.14 -18.02 9.87
N VAL A 69 -0.83 -17.13 9.63
CA VAL A 69 -2.15 -17.49 9.07
C VAL A 69 -2.02 -18.02 7.64
N LEU A 70 -1.07 -17.48 6.86
CA LEU A 70 -0.83 -17.91 5.48
C LEU A 70 0.16 -19.07 5.35
N LEU A 71 0.77 -19.52 6.45
CA LEU A 71 1.72 -20.63 6.46
C LEU A 71 1.16 -21.94 5.85
N PRO A 72 -0.09 -22.34 6.11
CA PRO A 72 -0.66 -23.52 5.47
C PRO A 72 -0.69 -23.44 3.94
N SER A 73 -1.02 -22.26 3.39
CA SER A 73 -1.05 -22.05 1.93
C SER A 73 0.37 -22.08 1.33
N LEU A 74 1.36 -21.57 2.04
CA LEU A 74 2.77 -21.64 1.64
C LEU A 74 3.29 -23.09 1.68
N SER A 75 2.93 -23.82 2.73
CA SER A 75 3.33 -25.23 2.89
C SER A 75 2.72 -26.15 1.84
N ALA A 76 1.47 -25.89 1.43
CA ALA A 76 0.80 -26.67 0.39
C ALA A 76 1.46 -26.50 -0.99
N ALA A 77 2.08 -25.35 -1.24
CA ALA A 77 2.76 -25.02 -2.50
C ALA A 77 4.25 -25.46 -2.52
N ALA A 78 4.78 -25.95 -1.40
CA ALA A 78 6.20 -26.29 -1.25
C ALA A 78 6.43 -27.80 -1.36
N PRO A 79 7.49 -28.26 -2.07
CA PRO A 79 7.90 -29.67 -2.06
C PRO A 79 8.44 -30.11 -0.70
N VAL A 80 8.35 -31.40 -0.39
CA VAL A 80 8.87 -32.01 0.83
C VAL A 80 9.90 -33.08 0.45
N PRO A 81 11.08 -33.12 1.07
CA PRO A 81 11.68 -32.16 2.01
C PRO A 81 12.24 -30.93 1.33
N LEU A 82 12.41 -29.84 2.10
CA LEU A 82 13.07 -28.63 1.60
C LEU A 82 14.59 -28.83 1.59
N ALA A 83 15.16 -29.02 0.40
CA ALA A 83 16.61 -29.17 0.24
C ALA A 83 17.16 -27.96 -0.52
N PHE A 84 17.77 -27.02 0.21
CA PHE A 84 18.46 -25.90 -0.42
C PHE A 84 19.81 -25.62 0.27
N SER A 85 20.78 -25.20 -0.54
CA SER A 85 22.05 -24.71 -0.04
C SER A 85 21.89 -23.32 0.56
N THR A 86 22.78 -22.95 1.49
CA THR A 86 22.77 -21.62 2.15
C THR A 86 22.68 -20.45 1.18
N PRO A 87 23.42 -20.38 0.07
CA PRO A 87 23.30 -19.25 -0.88
C PRO A 87 21.94 -19.20 -1.58
N VAL A 88 21.36 -20.35 -1.91
CA VAL A 88 20.02 -20.42 -2.52
C VAL A 88 18.97 -19.94 -1.54
N TRP A 89 19.09 -20.28 -0.26
CA TRP A 89 18.16 -19.82 0.77
C TRP A 89 18.16 -18.30 0.90
N TRP A 90 19.32 -17.66 0.94
CA TRP A 90 19.42 -16.19 0.97
C TRP A 90 18.85 -15.54 -0.29
N ALA A 91 19.05 -16.13 -1.46
CA ALA A 91 18.44 -15.66 -2.71
C ALA A 91 16.91 -15.74 -2.66
N LEU A 92 16.34 -16.80 -2.07
CA LEU A 92 14.90 -16.92 -1.86
C LEU A 92 14.37 -15.86 -0.89
N VAL A 93 15.07 -15.60 0.23
CA VAL A 93 14.69 -14.52 1.17
C VAL A 93 14.68 -13.17 0.48
N LEU A 94 15.70 -12.83 -0.30
CA LEU A 94 15.75 -11.57 -1.06
C LEU A 94 14.62 -11.48 -2.09
N LYS A 95 14.32 -12.58 -2.76
CA LYS A 95 13.19 -12.66 -3.71
C LYS A 95 11.87 -12.39 -2.99
N GLU A 96 11.62 -13.05 -1.85
CA GLU A 96 10.41 -12.88 -1.07
C GLU A 96 10.26 -11.44 -0.54
N LEU A 97 11.36 -10.85 -0.08
CA LEU A 97 11.40 -9.46 0.34
C LEU A 97 11.03 -8.51 -0.81
N ALA A 98 11.59 -8.72 -2.00
CA ALA A 98 11.28 -7.90 -3.19
C ALA A 98 9.81 -8.03 -3.60
N ILE A 99 9.25 -9.26 -3.60
CA ILE A 99 7.82 -9.50 -3.84
C ILE A 99 6.99 -8.77 -2.79
N GLY A 100 7.34 -8.90 -1.51
CA GLY A 100 6.63 -8.25 -0.41
C GLY A 100 6.63 -6.73 -0.51
N VAL A 101 7.75 -6.11 -0.88
CA VAL A 101 7.84 -4.66 -1.14
C VAL A 101 6.93 -4.26 -2.30
N THR A 102 6.94 -5.02 -3.39
CA THR A 102 6.10 -4.75 -4.57
C THR A 102 4.61 -4.85 -4.24
N LEU A 103 4.20 -5.91 -3.55
CA LEU A 103 2.81 -6.10 -3.14
C LEU A 103 2.38 -5.07 -2.09
N GLY A 104 3.24 -4.75 -1.12
CA GLY A 104 2.97 -3.74 -0.11
C GLY A 104 2.85 -2.33 -0.70
N PHE A 105 3.69 -2.00 -1.67
CA PHE A 105 3.58 -0.75 -2.42
C PHE A 105 2.26 -0.70 -3.21
N ALA A 106 1.93 -1.78 -3.91
CA ALA A 106 0.67 -1.91 -4.62
C ALA A 106 -0.55 -1.68 -3.71
N ALA A 107 -0.56 -2.29 -2.54
CA ALA A 107 -1.62 -2.13 -1.56
C ALA A 107 -1.71 -0.72 -0.97
N ALA A 108 -0.59 0.01 -0.91
CA ALA A 108 -0.51 1.37 -0.35
C ALA A 108 -0.91 2.47 -1.34
N LEU A 109 -0.82 2.21 -2.64
CA LEU A 109 -0.97 3.21 -3.72
C LEU A 109 -2.22 4.10 -3.62
N PRO A 110 -3.45 3.58 -3.44
CA PRO A 110 -4.64 4.42 -3.44
C PRO A 110 -4.69 5.37 -2.24
N PHE A 111 -4.12 4.96 -1.12
CA PHE A 111 -4.02 5.79 0.07
C PHE A 111 -3.05 6.95 -0.16
N PHE A 112 -1.90 6.68 -0.78
CA PHE A 112 -0.95 7.71 -1.18
C PHE A 112 -1.50 8.63 -2.27
N ALA A 113 -2.30 8.09 -3.20
CA ALA A 113 -2.99 8.91 -4.19
C ALA A 113 -3.96 9.90 -3.55
N ALA A 114 -4.75 9.46 -2.57
CA ALA A 114 -5.66 10.31 -1.81
C ALA A 114 -4.90 11.38 -1.01
N GLU A 115 -3.82 10.99 -0.31
CA GLU A 115 -2.94 11.91 0.41
C GLU A 115 -2.34 12.96 -0.52
N MET A 116 -1.82 12.54 -1.67
CA MET A 116 -1.23 13.43 -2.69
C MET A 116 -2.26 14.40 -3.27
N ALA A 117 -3.49 13.95 -3.49
CA ALA A 117 -4.57 14.81 -3.95
C ALA A 117 -4.88 15.93 -2.93
N GLY A 118 -4.96 15.58 -1.64
CA GLY A 118 -5.15 16.55 -0.57
C GLY A 118 -3.98 17.54 -0.45
N GLN A 119 -2.74 17.05 -0.54
CA GLN A 119 -1.54 17.90 -0.55
C GLN A 119 -1.53 18.89 -1.70
N ALA A 120 -1.92 18.45 -2.89
CA ALA A 120 -1.96 19.30 -4.08
C ALA A 120 -3.06 20.37 -3.98
N ILE A 121 -4.22 20.05 -3.38
CA ILE A 121 -5.27 21.04 -3.07
C ILE A 121 -4.74 22.08 -2.07
N ASP A 122 -4.09 21.65 -1.00
CA ASP A 122 -3.49 22.57 -0.01
C ASP A 122 -2.44 23.47 -0.66
N ALA A 123 -1.60 22.94 -1.55
CA ALA A 123 -0.63 23.74 -2.29
C ALA A 123 -1.31 24.77 -3.20
N ALA A 124 -2.34 24.39 -3.94
CA ALA A 124 -3.08 25.28 -4.82
C ALA A 124 -3.82 26.41 -4.08
N ARG A 125 -4.24 26.16 -2.83
CA ARG A 125 -4.86 27.15 -1.93
C ARG A 125 -3.86 28.18 -1.37
N GLY A 126 -2.55 27.90 -1.48
CA GLY A 126 -1.51 28.75 -0.93
C GLY A 126 -1.25 28.54 0.58
N THR A 127 -1.75 27.47 1.21
CA THR A 127 -1.47 27.15 2.62
C THR A 127 0.02 26.88 2.86
N THR A 128 0.75 26.46 1.85
CA THR A 128 2.21 26.29 1.88
C THR A 128 2.95 27.61 2.13
N VAL A 129 2.36 28.77 1.75
CA VAL A 129 2.95 30.11 2.01
C VAL A 129 2.93 30.41 3.50
N ALA A 130 1.92 29.96 4.24
CA ALA A 130 1.87 30.11 5.69
C ALA A 130 3.03 29.39 6.39
N ASN A 131 3.46 28.24 5.87
CA ASN A 131 4.61 27.48 6.40
C ASN A 131 5.95 28.19 6.17
N LEU A 132 6.04 29.05 5.15
CA LEU A 132 7.24 29.87 4.89
C LEU A 132 7.31 31.07 5.85
N ILE A 133 6.17 31.58 6.30
CA ILE A 133 6.08 32.74 7.19
C ILE A 133 6.36 32.32 8.66
N VAL A 134 6.00 31.08 9.05
CA VAL A 134 6.20 30.58 10.40
C VAL A 134 7.01 29.26 10.38
N PRO A 135 8.32 29.33 10.13
CA PRO A 135 9.17 28.13 10.00
C PRO A 135 9.34 27.33 11.31
N GLN A 136 8.90 27.89 12.44
CA GLN A 136 9.03 27.25 13.77
C GLN A 136 7.99 26.14 14.02
N THR A 137 6.88 26.16 13.30
CA THR A 137 5.93 25.06 13.32
C THR A 137 6.45 23.99 12.36
N ARG A 138 7.13 22.98 12.87
CA ARG A 138 7.63 21.81 12.10
C ARG A 138 6.50 20.97 11.47
N LEU A 139 5.32 21.52 11.33
CA LEU A 139 4.14 20.93 10.71
C LEU A 139 4.22 21.12 9.19
N GLN A 140 5.14 20.42 8.55
CA GLN A 140 5.18 20.28 7.08
C GLN A 140 4.11 19.31 6.56
N SER A 141 3.14 18.91 7.39
CA SER A 141 2.05 18.03 6.96
C SER A 141 0.92 18.86 6.35
N SER A 142 0.42 18.42 5.21
CA SER A 142 -0.79 18.94 4.61
C SER A 142 -2.01 18.47 5.41
N ILE A 143 -2.79 19.39 5.91
CA ILE A 143 -4.01 19.09 6.68
C ILE A 143 -5.00 18.29 5.83
N LEU A 144 -5.20 18.71 4.56
CA LEU A 144 -6.08 18.00 3.64
C LEU A 144 -5.49 16.66 3.18
N GLY A 145 -4.16 16.60 3.01
CA GLY A 145 -3.50 15.34 2.70
C GLY A 145 -3.73 14.28 3.78
N ASP A 146 -3.49 14.64 5.04
CA ASP A 146 -3.72 13.76 6.18
C ASP A 146 -5.22 13.40 6.32
N PHE A 147 -6.13 14.38 6.12
CA PHE A 147 -7.57 14.15 6.17
C PHE A 147 -8.03 13.16 5.07
N TYR A 148 -7.60 13.34 3.83
CA TYR A 148 -7.97 12.45 2.73
C TYR A 148 -7.39 11.05 2.90
N HIS A 149 -6.16 10.96 3.40
CA HIS A 149 -5.55 9.69 3.75
C HIS A 149 -6.40 8.92 4.78
N GLN A 150 -6.78 9.58 5.89
CA GLN A 150 -7.62 8.97 6.94
C GLN A 150 -9.03 8.62 6.41
N LEU A 151 -9.64 9.54 5.66
CA LEU A 151 -10.95 9.32 5.07
C LEU A 151 -10.93 8.11 4.14
N PHE A 152 -9.88 7.97 3.32
CA PHE A 152 -9.74 6.82 2.43
C PHE A 152 -9.57 5.50 3.19
N ILE A 153 -8.85 5.49 4.33
CA ILE A 153 -8.77 4.33 5.21
C ILE A 153 -10.17 3.94 5.74
N VAL A 154 -10.95 4.91 6.18
CA VAL A 154 -12.32 4.66 6.67
C VAL A 154 -13.19 4.09 5.54
N LEU A 155 -13.18 4.70 4.36
CA LEU A 155 -13.91 4.20 3.19
C LEU A 155 -13.48 2.78 2.80
N TYR A 156 -12.19 2.49 2.87
CA TYR A 156 -11.63 1.16 2.59
C TYR A 156 -12.22 0.09 3.53
N PHE A 157 -12.31 0.36 4.83
CA PHE A 157 -12.91 -0.57 5.77
C PHE A 157 -14.42 -0.69 5.60
N LEU A 158 -15.12 0.42 5.37
CA LEU A 158 -16.57 0.42 5.10
C LEU A 158 -16.93 -0.31 3.80
N GLY A 159 -16.12 -0.15 2.76
CA GLY A 159 -16.28 -0.84 1.48
C GLY A 159 -15.83 -2.31 1.48
N GLY A 160 -15.38 -2.84 2.62
CA GLY A 160 -14.93 -4.24 2.73
C GLY A 160 -13.58 -4.52 2.07
N GLY A 161 -12.78 -3.50 1.76
CA GLY A 161 -11.48 -3.61 1.11
C GLY A 161 -10.50 -4.54 1.83
N HIS A 162 -10.59 -4.63 3.15
CA HIS A 162 -9.80 -5.57 3.96
C HIS A 162 -10.08 -7.04 3.62
N ARG A 163 -11.32 -7.38 3.22
CA ARG A 163 -11.67 -8.75 2.79
C ARG A 163 -11.04 -9.07 1.44
N PHE A 164 -11.17 -8.16 0.48
CA PHE A 164 -10.54 -8.29 -0.83
C PHE A 164 -9.01 -8.40 -0.73
N PHE A 165 -8.39 -7.67 0.19
CA PHE A 165 -6.96 -7.78 0.44
C PHE A 165 -6.56 -9.17 0.97
N LEU A 166 -7.33 -9.75 1.91
CA LEU A 166 -7.06 -11.10 2.43
C LEU A 166 -7.22 -12.17 1.35
N GLU A 167 -8.26 -12.09 0.52
CA GLU A 167 -8.46 -12.98 -0.63
C GLU A 167 -7.29 -12.88 -1.61
N ALA A 168 -6.90 -11.65 -1.97
CA ALA A 168 -5.76 -11.40 -2.85
C ALA A 168 -4.42 -11.89 -2.26
N ALA A 169 -4.24 -11.80 -0.94
CA ALA A 169 -3.06 -12.32 -0.25
C ALA A 169 -2.97 -13.85 -0.32
N LEU A 170 -4.11 -14.55 -0.18
CA LEU A 170 -4.17 -16.00 -0.36
C LEU A 170 -3.83 -16.41 -1.79
N ASP A 171 -4.39 -15.72 -2.78
CA ASP A 171 -4.14 -15.99 -4.19
C ASP A 171 -2.70 -15.67 -4.59
N ALA A 172 -2.12 -14.60 -4.03
CA ALA A 172 -0.71 -14.27 -4.23
C ALA A 172 0.23 -15.39 -3.75
N ASN A 173 -0.10 -16.07 -2.65
CA ASN A 173 0.69 -17.21 -2.18
C ASN A 173 0.58 -18.43 -3.10
N ARG A 174 -0.57 -18.63 -3.74
CA ARG A 174 -0.78 -19.72 -4.70
C ARG A 174 -0.06 -19.47 -6.03
N LEU A 175 -0.15 -18.22 -6.52
CA LEU A 175 0.45 -17.81 -7.80
C LEU A 175 1.98 -17.66 -7.73
N LEU A 176 2.49 -17.28 -6.55
CA LEU A 176 3.92 -17.04 -6.29
C LEU A 176 4.45 -18.00 -5.21
N PRO A 177 4.67 -19.28 -5.53
CA PRO A 177 5.23 -20.23 -4.58
C PRO A 177 6.61 -19.77 -4.08
N PRO A 178 6.93 -19.92 -2.77
CA PRO A 178 8.15 -19.36 -2.18
C PRO A 178 9.44 -19.99 -2.72
N LEU A 179 9.39 -21.23 -3.18
CA LEU A 179 10.57 -22.01 -3.57
C LEU A 179 10.93 -21.96 -5.05
N VAL A 180 10.16 -21.27 -5.87
CA VAL A 180 10.49 -21.12 -7.29
C VAL A 180 11.56 -20.05 -7.44
N PRO A 181 12.79 -20.39 -7.91
CA PRO A 181 13.83 -19.40 -8.14
C PRO A 181 13.52 -18.61 -9.40
N GLY A 182 13.75 -17.30 -9.34
CA GLY A 182 13.69 -16.43 -10.50
C GLY A 182 12.85 -15.17 -10.27
N LEU A 183 13.48 -14.06 -9.92
CA LEU A 183 12.90 -12.73 -10.00
C LEU A 183 13.53 -12.03 -11.20
N ARG A 184 12.74 -11.71 -12.22
CA ARG A 184 13.22 -10.86 -13.33
C ARG A 184 13.09 -9.40 -12.90
N LEU A 185 14.20 -8.82 -12.42
CA LEU A 185 14.27 -7.43 -11.92
C LEU A 185 13.71 -6.38 -12.89
N GLY A 186 13.82 -6.63 -14.22
CA GLY A 186 13.32 -5.69 -15.23
C GLY A 186 11.80 -5.51 -15.23
N LEU A 187 11.08 -6.57 -14.96
CA LEU A 187 9.61 -6.55 -14.98
C LEU A 187 9.04 -6.08 -13.63
N ALA A 188 9.72 -6.40 -12.52
CA ALA A 188 9.40 -5.79 -11.22
C ALA A 188 9.51 -4.25 -11.31
N ALA A 189 10.57 -3.72 -11.93
CA ALA A 189 10.72 -2.30 -12.18
C ALA A 189 9.59 -1.72 -13.05
N TYR A 190 9.17 -2.44 -14.10
CA TYR A 190 8.05 -2.02 -14.94
C TYR A 190 6.73 -1.97 -14.15
N SER A 191 6.48 -2.95 -13.29
CA SER A 191 5.30 -2.94 -12.41
C SER A 191 5.28 -1.72 -11.48
N PHE A 192 6.43 -1.30 -10.93
CA PHE A 192 6.52 -0.08 -10.13
C PHE A 192 6.19 1.18 -10.93
N ILE A 193 6.66 1.28 -12.17
CA ILE A 193 6.37 2.42 -13.05
C ILE A 193 4.86 2.49 -13.34
N GLU A 194 4.25 1.38 -13.72
CA GLU A 194 2.81 1.31 -14.01
C GLU A 194 1.97 1.65 -12.77
N GLN A 195 2.34 1.10 -11.62
CA GLN A 195 1.70 1.38 -10.34
C GLN A 195 1.80 2.86 -9.98
N THR A 196 2.97 3.46 -10.15
CA THR A 196 3.17 4.89 -9.90
C THR A 196 2.34 5.74 -10.85
N ALA A 197 2.28 5.39 -12.14
CA ALA A 197 1.43 6.09 -13.11
C ALA A 197 -0.06 6.01 -12.73
N MET A 198 -0.52 4.86 -12.25
CA MET A 198 -1.89 4.67 -11.74
C MET A 198 -2.15 5.56 -10.52
N MET A 199 -1.22 5.65 -9.57
CA MET A 199 -1.31 6.53 -8.40
C MET A 199 -1.53 7.99 -8.82
N PHE A 200 -0.74 8.50 -9.76
CA PHE A 200 -0.90 9.85 -10.29
C PHE A 200 -2.25 10.04 -10.99
N SER A 201 -2.70 9.07 -11.76
CA SER A 201 -4.01 9.12 -12.44
C SER A 201 -5.16 9.22 -11.42
N ILE A 202 -5.12 8.42 -10.36
CA ILE A 202 -6.11 8.45 -9.27
C ILE A 202 -6.08 9.81 -8.56
N ALA A 203 -4.90 10.30 -8.20
CA ALA A 203 -4.76 11.61 -7.55
C ALA A 203 -5.30 12.75 -8.42
N LEU A 204 -5.00 12.74 -9.73
CA LEU A 204 -5.51 13.73 -10.67
C LEU A 204 -7.04 13.70 -10.80
N ARG A 205 -7.66 12.54 -10.80
CA ARG A 205 -9.13 12.42 -10.81
C ARG A 205 -9.75 13.05 -9.56
N ILE A 206 -9.16 12.82 -8.39
CA ILE A 206 -9.66 13.39 -7.13
C ILE A 206 -9.49 14.91 -7.10
N ILE A 207 -8.34 15.43 -7.55
CA ILE A 207 -8.02 16.85 -7.47
C ILE A 207 -8.66 17.67 -8.60
N ALA A 208 -8.98 17.09 -9.75
CA ALA A 208 -9.43 17.80 -10.94
C ALA A 208 -10.57 18.81 -10.67
N PRO A 209 -11.69 18.47 -10.00
CA PRO A 209 -12.75 19.42 -9.72
C PRO A 209 -12.27 20.60 -8.84
N ALA A 210 -11.38 20.32 -7.90
CA ALA A 210 -10.79 21.31 -7.03
C ALA A 210 -9.88 22.29 -7.79
N LEU A 211 -9.02 21.76 -8.65
CA LEU A 211 -8.12 22.59 -9.47
C LEU A 211 -8.87 23.52 -10.40
N VAL A 212 -9.94 23.07 -11.04
CA VAL A 212 -10.77 23.92 -11.92
C VAL A 212 -11.28 25.13 -11.16
N VAL A 213 -11.82 24.92 -9.95
CA VAL A 213 -12.36 26.01 -9.12
C VAL A 213 -11.26 26.99 -8.69
N VAL A 214 -10.10 26.47 -8.26
CA VAL A 214 -8.97 27.32 -7.82
C VAL A 214 -8.41 28.12 -9.00
N ILE A 215 -8.24 27.51 -10.17
CA ILE A 215 -7.74 28.19 -11.38
C ILE A 215 -8.70 29.28 -11.84
N LEU A 216 -10.02 29.01 -11.84
CA LEU A 216 -11.02 30.02 -12.16
C LEU A 216 -10.94 31.21 -11.21
N LEU A 217 -10.78 30.95 -9.92
CA LEU A 217 -10.60 32.02 -8.93
C LEU A 217 -9.34 32.84 -9.21
N ASP A 218 -8.21 32.16 -9.53
CA ASP A 218 -6.96 32.85 -9.84
C ASP A 218 -7.08 33.75 -11.09
N VAL A 219 -7.83 33.31 -12.10
CA VAL A 219 -8.12 34.10 -13.28
C VAL A 219 -8.96 35.34 -12.91
N VAL A 220 -10.03 35.16 -12.11
CA VAL A 220 -10.88 36.28 -11.65
C VAL A 220 -10.07 37.31 -10.85
N LEU A 221 -9.25 36.81 -9.91
CA LEU A 221 -8.39 37.69 -9.10
C LEU A 221 -7.30 38.37 -9.93
N GLY A 222 -6.75 37.69 -10.95
CA GLY A 222 -5.79 38.28 -11.88
C GLY A 222 -6.40 39.44 -12.69
N VAL A 223 -7.66 39.30 -13.15
CA VAL A 223 -8.40 40.36 -13.81
C VAL A 223 -8.71 41.51 -12.84
N ALA A 224 -9.15 41.20 -11.62
CA ALA A 224 -9.41 42.21 -10.58
C ALA A 224 -8.15 43.02 -10.24
N ASN A 225 -6.99 42.37 -10.15
CA ASN A 225 -5.71 43.06 -9.94
C ASN A 225 -5.36 44.03 -11.07
N ARG A 226 -5.71 43.69 -12.30
CA ARG A 226 -5.49 44.58 -13.46
C ARG A 226 -6.41 45.79 -13.44
N MET A 227 -7.64 45.61 -12.92
CA MET A 227 -8.63 46.71 -12.86
C MET A 227 -8.40 47.62 -11.66
N ALA A 228 -7.92 47.12 -10.57
CA ALA A 228 -7.70 47.84 -9.33
C ALA A 228 -6.35 47.51 -8.70
N PRO A 229 -5.22 47.96 -9.27
CA PRO A 229 -3.87 47.63 -8.81
C PRO A 229 -3.54 48.17 -7.41
N GLN A 230 -4.40 49.04 -6.85
CA GLN A 230 -4.25 49.53 -5.47
C GLN A 230 -4.71 48.50 -4.40
N LEU A 231 -5.48 47.51 -4.82
CA LEU A 231 -5.88 46.41 -3.91
C LEU A 231 -4.77 45.37 -3.87
N ASP A 232 -4.38 44.99 -2.65
CA ASP A 232 -3.43 43.91 -2.46
C ASP A 232 -4.15 42.58 -2.69
N VAL A 233 -4.32 42.22 -3.95
CA VAL A 233 -5.08 41.04 -4.39
C VAL A 233 -4.43 39.75 -3.88
N PHE A 234 -3.12 39.75 -3.64
CA PHE A 234 -2.44 38.59 -3.08
C PHE A 234 -2.97 38.28 -1.69
N PHE A 235 -3.01 39.27 -0.77
CA PHE A 235 -3.51 39.03 0.59
C PHE A 235 -5.02 38.79 0.62
N MET A 236 -5.81 39.37 -0.28
CA MET A 236 -7.24 39.09 -0.41
C MET A 236 -7.50 37.69 -0.98
N SER A 237 -6.60 37.13 -1.78
CA SER A 237 -6.76 35.82 -2.40
C SER A 237 -6.72 34.68 -1.36
N LEU A 238 -5.93 34.79 -0.32
CA LEU A 238 -5.74 33.74 0.68
C LEU A 238 -7.03 33.39 1.46
N PRO A 239 -7.74 34.34 2.08
CA PRO A 239 -9.01 34.03 2.75
C PRO A 239 -10.09 33.58 1.76
N LEU A 240 -10.12 34.13 0.55
CA LEU A 240 -11.11 33.77 -0.47
C LEU A 240 -10.89 32.34 -0.98
N LYS A 241 -9.64 31.95 -1.26
CA LYS A 241 -9.27 30.57 -1.58
C LYS A 241 -9.59 29.62 -0.42
N SER A 242 -9.36 30.06 0.81
CA SER A 242 -9.65 29.27 2.01
C SER A 242 -11.16 29.02 2.19
N ALA A 243 -11.99 30.03 2.00
CA ALA A 243 -13.45 29.91 2.07
C ALA A 243 -14.01 29.01 0.94
N LEU A 244 -13.53 29.23 -0.28
CA LEU A 244 -13.96 28.45 -1.45
C LEU A 244 -13.49 26.99 -1.35
N SER A 245 -12.38 26.72 -0.68
CA SER A 245 -11.87 25.37 -0.50
C SER A 245 -12.76 24.50 0.35
N ALA A 246 -13.56 25.05 1.26
CA ALA A 246 -14.57 24.26 1.98
C ALA A 246 -15.61 23.67 1.01
N LEU A 247 -16.02 24.44 0.01
CA LEU A 247 -16.89 23.96 -1.08
C LEU A 247 -16.15 22.93 -1.95
N VAL A 248 -14.89 23.19 -2.26
CA VAL A 248 -14.03 22.29 -3.05
C VAL A 248 -13.79 20.96 -2.34
N ILE A 249 -13.61 20.96 -1.01
CA ILE A 249 -13.49 19.75 -0.21
C ILE A 249 -14.76 18.90 -0.35
N GLY A 250 -15.95 19.52 -0.29
CA GLY A 250 -17.22 18.82 -0.48
C GLY A 250 -17.34 18.17 -1.87
N LEU A 251 -16.94 18.87 -2.92
CA LEU A 251 -16.94 18.38 -4.29
C LEU A 251 -15.91 17.27 -4.51
N SER A 252 -14.70 17.44 -4.00
CA SER A 252 -13.63 16.44 -4.14
C SER A 252 -13.83 15.22 -3.24
N ALA A 253 -14.55 15.37 -2.11
CA ALA A 253 -14.96 14.23 -1.29
C ALA A 253 -15.89 13.28 -2.04
N TYR A 254 -16.79 13.81 -2.88
CA TYR A 254 -17.60 13.00 -3.78
C TYR A 254 -16.73 12.23 -4.78
N GLY A 255 -15.78 12.89 -5.42
CA GLY A 255 -14.81 12.24 -6.31
C GLY A 255 -13.96 11.18 -5.59
N LEU A 256 -13.61 11.40 -4.33
CA LEU A 256 -12.89 10.42 -3.51
C LEU A 256 -13.74 9.16 -3.24
N ILE A 257 -15.03 9.33 -2.96
CA ILE A 257 -15.96 8.20 -2.74
C ILE A 257 -16.15 7.41 -4.04
N ASP A 258 -16.31 8.10 -5.16
CA ASP A 258 -16.47 7.48 -6.48
C ASP A 258 -15.23 6.67 -6.88
N VAL A 259 -14.05 7.26 -6.72
CA VAL A 259 -12.76 6.59 -6.93
C VAL A 259 -12.60 5.41 -5.96
N ALA A 260 -13.00 5.56 -4.70
CA ALA A 260 -12.92 4.48 -3.72
C ALA A 260 -13.79 3.28 -4.13
N ASN A 261 -15.02 3.52 -4.58
CA ASN A 261 -15.91 2.46 -5.03
C ASN A 261 -15.37 1.75 -6.29
N GLU A 262 -14.96 2.51 -7.31
CA GLU A 262 -14.32 1.96 -8.51
C GLU A 262 -13.07 1.13 -8.17
N TYR A 263 -12.26 1.65 -7.23
CA TYR A 263 -11.05 0.98 -6.80
C TYR A 263 -11.34 -0.30 -6.03
N PHE A 264 -12.33 -0.33 -5.14
CA PHE A 264 -12.66 -1.54 -4.36
C PHE A 264 -13.18 -2.66 -5.25
N GLU A 265 -14.00 -2.34 -6.25
CA GLU A 265 -14.43 -3.33 -7.25
C GLU A 265 -13.28 -3.81 -8.16
N GLY A 266 -12.35 -2.92 -8.48
CA GLY A 266 -11.20 -3.20 -9.34
C GLY A 266 -9.96 -3.73 -8.62
N HIS A 267 -9.82 -3.48 -7.31
CA HIS A 267 -8.60 -3.72 -6.54
C HIS A 267 -8.19 -5.20 -6.53
N HIS A 268 -9.13 -6.10 -6.32
CA HIS A 268 -8.88 -7.53 -6.35
C HIS A 268 -8.31 -7.95 -7.71
N ARG A 269 -8.93 -7.53 -8.81
CA ARG A 269 -8.46 -7.81 -10.18
C ARG A 269 -7.10 -7.20 -10.46
N TRP A 270 -6.87 -5.99 -10.01
CA TRP A 270 -5.60 -5.29 -10.22
C TRP A 270 -4.46 -5.90 -9.39
N PHE A 271 -4.70 -6.24 -8.13
CA PHE A 271 -3.72 -6.92 -7.28
C PHE A 271 -3.37 -8.30 -7.85
N LEU A 272 -4.37 -9.06 -8.31
CA LEU A 272 -4.17 -10.33 -8.99
C LEU A 272 -3.39 -10.17 -10.30
N ALA A 273 -3.72 -9.19 -11.13
CA ALA A 273 -2.99 -8.92 -12.36
C ALA A 273 -1.51 -8.59 -12.11
N THR A 274 -1.21 -7.84 -11.05
CA THR A 274 0.17 -7.58 -10.61
C THR A 274 0.86 -8.88 -10.18
N THR A 275 0.17 -9.69 -9.39
CA THR A 275 0.68 -10.98 -8.91
C THR A 275 0.89 -11.97 -10.06
N GLU A 276 -0.06 -12.07 -11.01
CA GLU A 276 0.05 -12.89 -12.21
C GLU A 276 1.21 -12.47 -13.11
N ARG A 277 1.42 -11.18 -13.30
CA ARG A 277 2.60 -10.67 -14.04
C ARG A 277 3.89 -11.13 -13.38
N ILE A 278 4.03 -10.96 -12.07
CA ILE A 278 5.19 -11.45 -11.32
C ILE A 278 5.31 -12.98 -11.47
N ALA A 279 4.20 -13.72 -11.45
CA ALA A 279 4.17 -15.18 -11.59
C ALA A 279 4.58 -15.64 -13.00
N ILE A 280 4.13 -14.98 -14.05
CA ILE A 280 4.55 -15.25 -15.44
C ILE A 280 6.04 -15.02 -15.60
N GLU A 281 6.55 -13.98 -14.94
CA GLU A 281 7.95 -13.60 -14.97
C GLU A 281 8.86 -14.57 -14.22
N THR A 282 8.38 -15.11 -13.13
CA THR A 282 9.08 -16.16 -12.35
C THR A 282 8.95 -17.55 -12.99
N GLY A 283 8.14 -17.69 -14.07
CA GLY A 283 7.93 -18.97 -14.74
C GLY A 283 7.03 -19.93 -13.96
N THR A 284 6.26 -19.40 -12.97
CA THR A 284 5.33 -20.20 -12.17
C THR A 284 3.95 -20.34 -12.78
N ALA A 285 3.54 -19.39 -13.65
CA ALA A 285 2.32 -19.49 -14.44
C ALA A 285 2.68 -19.84 -15.89
N THR A 286 2.14 -20.94 -16.39
CA THR A 286 2.12 -21.27 -17.82
C THR A 286 1.12 -20.36 -18.53
N LYS A 287 1.49 -19.87 -19.73
CA LYS A 287 0.60 -19.09 -20.59
C LYS A 287 -0.70 -19.83 -20.87
#